data_77936efef4eed2056d2e9847fa232db6
#
_entry.id   77936efef4eed2056d2e9847fa232db6
#
_cell.length_a   1.000
_cell.length_b   1.000
_cell.length_c   1.000
_cell.angle_alpha   90.00
_cell.angle_beta   90.00
_cell.angle_gamma   90.00
#
_symmetry.space_group_name_H-M   'P 1'
#
loop_
_entity.id
_entity.type
_entity.pdbx_description
1 polymer ?
#
loop_
_entity_poly.entity_id
_entity_poly.type
_entity_poly.pdbx_seq_one_letter_code
_entity_poly.pdbx_strand_id
1 'polypeptide(L)'
;MVALTLALAAATSSAEVLHVRVVDSNQDPVPQVAIYVEQSGTSRAARAPASAVMDQRYKRFVPHILVVQKGAQVSFPNSDVVAHHVYSFSRPNNFVLPLYKGTPPDPVRFDHDGVVTLGCNIHDSMLGYIVVVDSDIFAISNEDGVARLDVDSDAAQWTVHAWSPRFRNTREPLVRTIMAGEALTVTFALEKKLRPSHDDHTESVLWNDYD
;
A
#
# COMPACT_ATOMS: atom_id res chain seq x y z
N MET A 1 -15.59 5.26 -58.16
CA MET A 1 -14.67 5.10 -57.05
C MET A 1 -15.46 5.26 -55.75
N VAL A 2 -15.71 4.15 -55.03
CA VAL A 2 -16.47 4.17 -53.77
C VAL A 2 -15.43 4.22 -52.65
N ALA A 3 -15.38 5.32 -51.92
CA ALA A 3 -14.49 5.45 -50.75
C ALA A 3 -15.11 4.67 -49.59
N LEU A 4 -14.44 3.59 -49.19
CA LEU A 4 -14.79 2.81 -48.01
C LEU A 4 -14.23 3.54 -46.79
N THR A 5 -15.05 4.27 -46.04
CA THR A 5 -14.70 4.86 -44.75
C THR A 5 -14.69 3.79 -43.68
N LEU A 6 -13.50 3.37 -43.25
CA LEU A 6 -13.33 2.48 -42.12
C LEU A 6 -13.59 3.29 -40.82
N ALA A 7 -14.73 3.09 -40.21
CA ALA A 7 -15.02 3.65 -38.86
C ALA A 7 -14.22 2.84 -37.83
N LEU A 8 -13.20 3.44 -37.25
CA LEU A 8 -12.46 2.90 -36.10
C LEU A 8 -13.36 3.07 -34.86
N ALA A 9 -14.03 2.00 -34.44
CA ALA A 9 -14.75 1.98 -33.18
C ALA A 9 -13.71 2.02 -32.05
N ALA A 10 -13.62 3.13 -31.33
CA ALA A 10 -12.87 3.20 -30.08
C ALA A 10 -13.58 2.31 -29.06
N ALA A 11 -12.98 1.17 -28.70
CA ALA A 11 -13.43 0.35 -27.59
C ALA A 11 -13.28 1.19 -26.30
N THR A 12 -14.37 1.60 -25.70
CA THR A 12 -14.38 2.22 -24.38
C THR A 12 -14.22 1.10 -23.36
N SER A 13 -13.02 0.97 -22.77
CA SER A 13 -12.82 0.12 -21.60
C SER A 13 -13.75 0.62 -20.49
N SER A 14 -14.59 -0.25 -19.93
CA SER A 14 -15.40 0.04 -18.78
C SER A 14 -14.64 -0.40 -17.52
N ALA A 15 -14.74 0.37 -16.45
CA ALA A 15 -14.20 -0.03 -15.15
C ALA A 15 -15.19 -1.00 -14.49
N GLU A 16 -14.65 -2.07 -13.91
CA GLU A 16 -15.37 -2.98 -13.03
C GLU A 16 -14.75 -2.97 -11.64
N VAL A 17 -15.50 -3.37 -10.62
CA VAL A 17 -15.03 -3.35 -9.24
C VAL A 17 -14.56 -4.76 -8.83
N LEU A 18 -13.28 -4.89 -8.58
CA LEU A 18 -12.69 -6.06 -7.95
C LEU A 18 -12.87 -5.96 -6.42
N HIS A 19 -13.50 -6.97 -5.82
CA HIS A 19 -13.67 -7.10 -4.38
C HIS A 19 -12.60 -8.02 -3.80
N VAL A 20 -11.79 -7.51 -2.88
CA VAL A 20 -10.77 -8.30 -2.18
C VAL A 20 -11.11 -8.36 -0.71
N ARG A 21 -11.14 -9.56 -0.16
CA ARG A 21 -11.33 -9.81 1.27
C ARG A 21 -10.11 -10.50 1.85
N VAL A 22 -9.67 -10.05 3.03
CA VAL A 22 -8.57 -10.68 3.78
C VAL A 22 -9.12 -11.13 5.13
N VAL A 23 -8.94 -12.41 5.44
CA VAL A 23 -9.35 -13.01 6.72
C VAL A 23 -8.20 -13.79 7.32
N ASP A 24 -8.16 -13.86 8.64
CA ASP A 24 -7.19 -14.68 9.36
C ASP A 24 -7.58 -16.16 9.43
N SER A 25 -6.83 -16.97 10.17
CA SER A 25 -7.09 -18.41 10.36
C SER A 25 -8.39 -18.71 11.10
N ASN A 26 -8.99 -17.74 11.79
CA ASN A 26 -10.28 -17.87 12.47
C ASN A 26 -11.44 -17.31 11.63
N GLN A 27 -11.17 -16.87 10.39
CA GLN A 27 -12.10 -16.16 9.51
C GLN A 27 -12.44 -14.72 9.99
N ASP A 28 -11.67 -14.18 10.94
CA ASP A 28 -11.83 -12.81 11.37
C ASP A 28 -11.24 -11.84 10.30
N PRO A 29 -11.84 -10.66 10.09
CA PRO A 29 -11.36 -9.69 9.11
C PRO A 29 -9.97 -9.17 9.46
N VAL A 30 -9.13 -8.98 8.44
CA VAL A 30 -7.79 -8.41 8.60
C VAL A 30 -7.72 -7.03 7.96
N PRO A 31 -7.79 -5.95 8.76
CA PRO A 31 -7.60 -4.59 8.26
C PRO A 31 -6.12 -4.27 8.02
N GLN A 32 -5.87 -3.09 7.43
CA GLN A 32 -4.52 -2.56 7.20
C GLN A 32 -3.65 -3.50 6.36
N VAL A 33 -4.22 -4.10 5.32
CA VAL A 33 -3.49 -4.87 4.31
C VAL A 33 -3.35 -4.03 3.04
N ALA A 34 -2.14 -3.87 2.55
CA ALA A 34 -1.87 -3.27 1.24
C ALA A 34 -2.30 -4.26 0.14
N ILE A 35 -3.22 -3.84 -0.70
CA ILE A 35 -3.72 -4.61 -1.86
C ILE A 35 -3.34 -3.84 -3.11
N TYR A 36 -2.78 -4.51 -4.10
CA TYR A 36 -2.53 -3.93 -5.42
C TYR A 36 -2.74 -4.95 -6.53
N VAL A 37 -3.02 -4.46 -7.74
CA VAL A 37 -3.43 -5.29 -8.87
C VAL A 37 -2.58 -4.96 -10.08
N GLU A 38 -1.96 -5.98 -10.65
CA GLU A 38 -1.35 -5.92 -11.97
C GLU A 38 -2.33 -6.47 -13.00
N GLN A 39 -2.50 -5.77 -14.11
CA GLN A 39 -3.38 -6.15 -15.20
C GLN A 39 -2.57 -6.49 -16.46
N SER A 40 -2.99 -7.47 -17.22
CA SER A 40 -2.42 -7.80 -18.52
C SER A 40 -3.50 -7.86 -19.60
N GLY A 41 -3.12 -7.54 -20.85
CA GLY A 41 -4.03 -7.58 -21.99
C GLY A 41 -5.04 -6.43 -22.05
N THR A 42 -4.82 -5.35 -21.28
CA THR A 42 -5.60 -4.11 -21.36
C THR A 42 -4.92 -3.08 -22.25
N SER A 43 -5.71 -2.22 -22.87
CA SER A 43 -5.24 -1.08 -23.65
C SER A 43 -5.06 0.20 -22.82
N ARG A 44 -5.44 0.16 -21.54
CA ARG A 44 -5.36 1.32 -20.64
C ARG A 44 -3.90 1.70 -20.37
N ALA A 45 -3.60 2.99 -20.53
CA ALA A 45 -2.32 3.53 -20.08
C ALA A 45 -2.30 3.70 -18.55
N ALA A 46 -1.21 3.28 -17.91
CA ALA A 46 -1.01 3.52 -16.47
C ALA A 46 -1.07 5.02 -16.14
N ARG A 47 -1.66 5.37 -15.01
CA ARG A 47 -1.67 6.76 -14.52
C ARG A 47 -0.28 7.17 -14.08
N ALA A 48 0.00 8.47 -14.19
CA ALA A 48 1.22 9.03 -13.63
C ALA A 48 1.23 8.89 -12.10
N PRO A 49 2.41 8.61 -11.48
CA PRO A 49 2.51 8.52 -10.03
C PRO A 49 2.07 9.82 -9.35
N ALA A 50 1.17 9.69 -8.37
CA ALA A 50 0.72 10.82 -7.57
C ALA A 50 1.65 11.10 -6.40
N SER A 51 1.71 12.35 -5.93
CA SER A 51 2.36 12.68 -4.66
C SER A 51 1.55 12.13 -3.48
N ALA A 52 2.25 11.72 -2.43
CA ALA A 52 1.65 11.17 -1.22
C ALA A 52 2.26 11.79 0.04
N VAL A 53 1.62 11.56 1.18
CA VAL A 53 2.03 12.10 2.48
C VAL A 53 2.11 10.98 3.51
N MET A 54 3.23 10.93 4.23
CA MET A 54 3.45 10.12 5.42
C MET A 54 3.74 11.08 6.58
N ASP A 55 2.70 11.44 7.32
CA ASP A 55 2.80 12.40 8.44
C ASP A 55 3.38 11.74 9.71
N GLN A 56 3.82 12.54 10.64
CA GLN A 56 4.33 12.13 11.94
C GLN A 56 3.47 12.77 13.03
N ARG A 57 2.70 11.92 13.75
CA ARG A 57 1.78 12.35 14.81
C ARG A 57 1.81 11.37 15.97
N TYR A 58 1.80 11.87 17.20
CA TYR A 58 1.76 11.04 18.40
C TYR A 58 2.88 9.99 18.43
N LYS A 59 4.09 10.36 17.97
CA LYS A 59 5.25 9.46 17.82
C LYS A 59 4.97 8.24 16.94
N ARG A 60 4.15 8.43 15.89
CA ARG A 60 3.78 7.40 14.89
C ARG A 60 3.89 7.96 13.50
N PHE A 61 4.13 7.09 12.52
CA PHE A 61 3.90 7.38 11.10
C PHE A 61 2.42 7.20 10.77
N VAL A 62 1.84 8.18 10.09
CA VAL A 62 0.41 8.22 9.74
C VAL A 62 0.26 8.51 8.24
N PRO A 63 -0.32 7.57 7.47
CA PRO A 63 -0.81 6.25 7.87
C PRO A 63 0.31 5.30 8.29
N HIS A 64 -0.01 4.22 9.02
CA HIS A 64 0.99 3.21 9.38
C HIS A 64 1.55 2.47 8.15
N ILE A 65 0.68 2.21 7.15
CA ILE A 65 1.04 1.63 5.85
C ILE A 65 0.55 2.59 4.76
N LEU A 66 1.47 3.05 3.92
CA LEU A 66 1.21 3.87 2.75
C LEU A 66 1.54 3.05 1.50
N VAL A 67 0.60 2.95 0.55
CA VAL A 67 0.88 2.37 -0.77
C VAL A 67 1.09 3.49 -1.77
N VAL A 68 2.14 3.41 -2.56
CA VAL A 68 2.45 4.39 -3.60
C VAL A 68 2.89 3.69 -4.88
N GLN A 69 2.62 4.33 -6.01
CA GLN A 69 3.15 3.87 -7.30
C GLN A 69 4.63 4.21 -7.42
N LYS A 70 5.41 3.35 -8.05
CA LYS A 70 6.80 3.60 -8.41
C LYS A 70 6.97 4.93 -9.15
N GLY A 71 7.93 5.74 -8.74
CA GLY A 71 8.15 7.11 -9.20
C GLY A 71 7.39 8.17 -8.40
N ALA A 72 6.56 7.80 -7.43
CA ALA A 72 5.86 8.76 -6.57
C ALA A 72 6.82 9.53 -5.67
N GLN A 73 6.43 10.76 -5.34
CA GLN A 73 7.10 11.59 -4.34
C GLN A 73 6.31 11.57 -3.03
N VAL A 74 6.96 11.26 -1.93
CA VAL A 74 6.35 11.22 -0.59
C VAL A 74 6.92 12.34 0.27
N SER A 75 6.03 13.19 0.78
CA SER A 75 6.37 14.21 1.77
C SER A 75 6.21 13.64 3.17
N PHE A 76 7.07 14.07 4.10
CA PHE A 76 7.08 13.63 5.49
C PHE A 76 6.88 14.82 6.44
N PRO A 77 5.68 15.45 6.49
CA PRO A 77 5.45 16.51 7.47
C PRO A 77 5.56 15.96 8.90
N ASN A 78 5.91 16.84 9.83
CA ASN A 78 5.93 16.52 11.25
C ASN A 78 4.89 17.40 11.96
N SER A 79 3.70 16.84 12.12
CA SER A 79 2.59 17.48 12.86
C SER A 79 2.61 17.18 14.36
N ASP A 80 3.68 16.53 14.85
CA ASP A 80 3.87 16.26 16.28
C ASP A 80 4.44 17.46 17.02
N VAL A 81 4.36 17.43 18.35
CA VAL A 81 4.91 18.47 19.23
C VAL A 81 6.42 18.36 19.43
N VAL A 82 7.02 17.22 19.05
CA VAL A 82 8.45 16.94 19.15
C VAL A 82 9.09 16.76 17.77
N ALA A 83 10.41 16.93 17.68
CA ALA A 83 11.15 16.66 16.46
C ALA A 83 11.31 15.16 16.23
N HIS A 84 11.38 14.72 14.97
CA HIS A 84 11.59 13.33 14.57
C HIS A 84 12.66 13.23 13.48
N HIS A 85 13.33 12.06 13.42
CA HIS A 85 14.03 11.59 12.24
C HIS A 85 13.11 10.72 11.40
N VAL A 86 13.35 10.66 10.10
CA VAL A 86 12.77 9.64 9.22
C VAL A 86 13.89 8.95 8.46
N TYR A 87 14.02 7.66 8.60
CA TYR A 87 15.01 6.91 7.84
C TYR A 87 14.47 5.56 7.37
N SER A 88 15.10 5.04 6.34
CA SER A 88 14.94 3.66 5.88
C SER A 88 16.28 3.08 5.44
N PHE A 89 16.52 1.82 5.81
CA PHE A 89 17.63 1.01 5.31
C PHE A 89 17.18 -0.03 4.27
N SER A 90 15.90 0.00 3.86
CA SER A 90 15.35 -0.91 2.85
C SER A 90 15.96 -0.58 1.48
N ARG A 91 16.84 -1.44 0.97
CA ARG A 91 17.45 -1.26 -0.36
C ARG A 91 16.48 -1.72 -1.47
N PRO A 92 16.47 -1.03 -2.62
CA PRO A 92 17.28 0.13 -3.01
C PRO A 92 16.74 1.49 -2.53
N ASN A 93 15.58 1.56 -1.89
CA ASN A 93 14.89 2.79 -1.45
C ASN A 93 15.39 3.26 -0.06
N ASN A 94 16.71 3.24 0.18
CA ASN A 94 17.27 3.73 1.44
C ASN A 94 17.41 5.26 1.44
N PHE A 95 17.05 5.90 2.56
CA PHE A 95 17.21 7.35 2.74
C PHE A 95 17.29 7.72 4.22
N VAL A 96 17.74 8.95 4.49
CA VAL A 96 17.76 9.54 5.82
C VAL A 96 17.34 11.01 5.71
N LEU A 97 16.30 11.40 6.45
CA LEU A 97 15.96 12.80 6.70
C LEU A 97 16.49 13.18 8.09
N PRO A 98 17.09 14.39 8.24
CA PRO A 98 17.64 14.81 9.50
C PRO A 98 16.54 14.99 10.56
N LEU A 99 16.93 15.25 11.81
CA LEU A 99 15.99 15.63 12.87
C LEU A 99 15.33 16.97 12.53
N TYR A 100 14.01 17.01 12.45
CA TYR A 100 13.23 18.23 12.18
C TYR A 100 11.90 18.26 12.91
N LYS A 101 11.34 19.46 12.99
CA LYS A 101 10.00 19.74 13.50
C LYS A 101 9.29 20.69 12.54
N GLY A 102 8.01 20.45 12.27
CA GLY A 102 7.20 21.31 11.39
C GLY A 102 7.47 21.08 9.92
N THR A 103 8.08 22.06 9.24
CA THR A 103 8.33 22.01 7.78
C THR A 103 9.17 20.80 7.40
N PRO A 104 8.66 19.93 6.52
CA PRO A 104 9.42 18.76 6.09
C PRO A 104 10.58 19.17 5.19
N PRO A 105 11.64 18.34 5.10
CA PRO A 105 12.58 18.38 3.99
C PRO A 105 11.89 18.16 2.64
N ASP A 106 12.65 18.27 1.55
CA ASP A 106 12.14 17.95 0.22
C ASP A 106 11.54 16.54 0.18
N PRO A 107 10.48 16.31 -0.62
CA PRO A 107 9.88 15.00 -0.77
C PRO A 107 10.89 13.95 -1.25
N VAL A 108 10.78 12.74 -0.72
CA VAL A 108 11.58 11.59 -1.16
C VAL A 108 10.88 10.91 -2.34
N ARG A 109 11.63 10.65 -3.40
CA ARG A 109 11.15 9.93 -4.57
C ARG A 109 11.43 8.43 -4.43
N PHE A 110 10.45 7.60 -4.77
CA PHE A 110 10.52 6.13 -4.68
C PHE A 110 10.55 5.51 -6.08
N ASP A 111 11.73 5.31 -6.64
CA ASP A 111 11.92 4.84 -8.02
C ASP A 111 12.00 3.32 -8.17
N HIS A 112 11.94 2.58 -7.08
CA HIS A 112 12.03 1.11 -7.08
C HIS A 112 10.87 0.51 -6.28
N ASP A 113 10.26 -0.53 -6.82
CA ASP A 113 9.23 -1.31 -6.12
C ASP A 113 9.77 -2.06 -4.91
N GLY A 114 8.89 -2.40 -3.98
CA GLY A 114 9.23 -3.13 -2.76
C GLY A 114 8.72 -2.48 -1.49
N VAL A 115 9.01 -3.11 -0.37
CA VAL A 115 8.60 -2.65 0.96
C VAL A 115 9.70 -1.83 1.60
N VAL A 116 9.37 -0.61 1.97
CA VAL A 116 10.25 0.35 2.65
C VAL A 116 9.82 0.45 4.11
N THR A 117 10.66 -0.03 5.01
CA THR A 117 10.45 0.10 6.45
C THR A 117 11.00 1.42 6.94
N LEU A 118 10.16 2.22 7.59
CA LEU A 118 10.51 3.52 8.16
C LEU A 118 10.78 3.39 9.65
N GLY A 119 11.76 4.13 10.14
CA GLY A 119 12.10 4.23 11.55
C GLY A 119 12.43 5.66 11.99
N CYS A 120 12.45 5.87 13.30
CA CYS A 120 12.90 7.08 13.96
C CYS A 120 13.96 6.75 15.01
N ASN A 121 15.10 7.47 15.03
CA ASN A 121 16.23 7.16 15.94
C ASN A 121 15.98 7.52 17.40
N ILE A 122 15.00 8.38 17.68
CA ILE A 122 14.76 8.88 19.05
C ILE A 122 13.49 8.29 19.68
N HIS A 123 12.74 7.49 18.93
CA HIS A 123 11.56 6.77 19.40
C HIS A 123 11.55 5.37 18.79
N ASP A 124 12.06 4.36 19.49
CA ASP A 124 12.24 3.00 19.00
C ASP A 124 10.93 2.33 18.55
N SER A 125 9.80 2.76 19.14
CA SER A 125 8.47 2.29 18.76
C SER A 125 7.91 2.95 17.48
N MET A 126 8.55 3.98 16.92
CA MET A 126 8.06 4.70 15.75
C MET A 126 8.40 3.94 14.45
N LEU A 127 7.47 3.12 14.02
CA LEU A 127 7.60 2.24 12.85
C LEU A 127 6.48 2.52 11.83
N GLY A 128 6.81 2.49 10.55
CA GLY A 128 5.85 2.63 9.46
C GLY A 128 6.35 1.95 8.20
N TYR A 129 5.48 1.86 7.19
CA TYR A 129 5.80 1.15 5.94
C TYR A 129 5.31 1.92 4.73
N ILE A 130 6.14 1.98 3.70
CA ILE A 130 5.72 2.40 2.36
C ILE A 130 5.84 1.17 1.45
N VAL A 131 4.73 0.78 0.83
CA VAL A 131 4.69 -0.28 -0.16
C VAL A 131 4.71 0.38 -1.53
N VAL A 132 5.86 0.30 -2.20
CA VAL A 132 6.05 0.85 -3.54
C VAL A 132 5.70 -0.22 -4.55
N VAL A 133 4.76 0.06 -5.44
CA VAL A 133 4.22 -0.91 -6.41
C VAL A 133 4.31 -0.39 -7.84
N ASP A 134 4.51 -1.30 -8.79
CA ASP A 134 4.52 -0.98 -10.22
C ASP A 134 3.09 -1.07 -10.81
N SER A 135 2.12 -0.56 -10.06
CA SER A 135 0.71 -0.52 -10.42
C SER A 135 0.10 0.80 -9.97
N ASP A 136 -0.85 1.31 -10.73
CA ASP A 136 -1.67 2.45 -10.37
C ASP A 136 -3.03 2.06 -9.74
N ILE A 137 -3.23 0.75 -9.48
CA ILE A 137 -4.44 0.18 -8.88
C ILE A 137 -4.08 -0.43 -7.53
N PHE A 138 -4.37 0.28 -6.46
CA PHE A 138 -4.08 -0.18 -5.11
C PHE A 138 -5.05 0.43 -4.08
N ALA A 139 -5.21 -0.27 -2.95
CA ALA A 139 -6.01 0.15 -1.80
C ALA A 139 -5.46 -0.46 -0.51
N ILE A 140 -5.95 0.01 0.62
CA ILE A 140 -5.75 -0.61 1.95
C ILE A 140 -7.07 -1.25 2.37
N SER A 141 -7.04 -2.48 2.91
CA SER A 141 -8.25 -3.11 3.46
C SER A 141 -8.76 -2.33 4.68
N ASN A 142 -10.09 -2.16 4.73
CA ASN A 142 -10.80 -1.48 5.81
C ASN A 142 -10.95 -2.38 7.06
N GLU A 143 -11.67 -1.93 8.07
CA GLU A 143 -11.92 -2.67 9.32
C GLU A 143 -12.67 -4.00 9.10
N ASP A 144 -13.43 -4.14 8.02
CA ASP A 144 -14.08 -5.38 7.63
C ASP A 144 -13.14 -6.32 6.83
N GLY A 145 -11.87 -5.98 6.70
CA GLY A 145 -10.89 -6.72 5.90
C GLY A 145 -11.12 -6.62 4.40
N VAL A 146 -11.87 -5.62 3.92
CA VAL A 146 -12.28 -5.48 2.52
C VAL A 146 -11.56 -4.34 1.84
N ALA A 147 -11.10 -4.57 0.62
CA ALA A 147 -10.65 -3.56 -0.34
C ALA A 147 -11.48 -3.65 -1.62
N ARG A 148 -11.73 -2.50 -2.26
CA ARG A 148 -12.40 -2.39 -3.56
C ARG A 148 -11.48 -1.63 -4.51
N LEU A 149 -11.28 -2.19 -5.70
CA LEU A 149 -10.35 -1.65 -6.68
C LEU A 149 -11.04 -1.59 -8.05
N ASP A 150 -10.94 -0.44 -8.70
CA ASP A 150 -11.44 -0.26 -10.07
C ASP A 150 -10.44 -0.86 -11.04
N VAL A 151 -10.85 -1.91 -11.75
CA VAL A 151 -10.04 -2.65 -12.73
C VAL A 151 -10.65 -2.53 -14.12
N ASP A 152 -9.84 -2.73 -15.15
CA ASP A 152 -10.33 -2.69 -16.53
C ASP A 152 -11.05 -3.99 -16.89
N SER A 153 -12.27 -3.90 -17.41
CA SER A 153 -13.07 -5.07 -17.80
C SER A 153 -12.53 -5.83 -19.00
N ASP A 154 -11.68 -5.20 -19.81
CA ASP A 154 -11.06 -5.79 -21.01
C ASP A 154 -9.71 -6.47 -20.74
N ALA A 155 -9.24 -6.46 -19.48
CA ALA A 155 -8.02 -7.17 -19.13
C ALA A 155 -8.20 -8.69 -19.28
N ALA A 156 -7.17 -9.36 -19.79
CA ALA A 156 -7.17 -10.82 -19.92
C ALA A 156 -6.93 -11.53 -18.59
N GLN A 157 -6.25 -10.82 -17.65
CA GLN A 157 -5.86 -11.35 -16.35
C GLN A 157 -5.63 -10.22 -15.36
N TRP A 158 -5.98 -10.49 -14.10
CA TRP A 158 -5.66 -9.66 -12.93
C TRP A 158 -4.83 -10.47 -11.94
N THR A 159 -3.65 -9.99 -11.61
CA THR A 159 -2.82 -10.55 -10.54
C THR A 159 -2.96 -9.67 -9.30
N VAL A 160 -3.61 -10.20 -8.28
CA VAL A 160 -3.92 -9.50 -7.03
C VAL A 160 -2.88 -9.85 -5.98
N HIS A 161 -2.27 -8.84 -5.41
CA HIS A 161 -1.25 -8.95 -4.37
C HIS A 161 -1.79 -8.41 -3.04
N ALA A 162 -1.43 -9.07 -1.95
CA ALA A 162 -1.77 -8.63 -0.59
C ALA A 162 -0.54 -8.67 0.30
N TRP A 163 -0.25 -7.57 1.02
CA TRP A 163 0.88 -7.46 1.92
C TRP A 163 0.51 -6.75 3.23
N SER A 164 1.05 -7.25 4.33
CA SER A 164 0.98 -6.59 5.63
C SER A 164 2.20 -6.97 6.47
N PRO A 165 2.73 -6.06 7.32
CA PRO A 165 3.81 -6.37 8.26
C PRO A 165 3.39 -7.44 9.28
N ARG A 166 2.09 -7.66 9.47
CA ARG A 166 1.53 -8.69 10.36
C ARG A 166 1.57 -10.09 9.75
N PHE A 167 1.82 -10.24 8.45
CA PHE A 167 1.98 -11.56 7.83
C PHE A 167 3.24 -12.25 8.31
N ARG A 168 3.24 -13.60 8.39
CA ARG A 168 4.40 -14.37 8.83
C ARG A 168 5.57 -14.28 7.85
N ASN A 169 5.28 -14.25 6.56
CA ASN A 169 6.26 -13.90 5.53
C ASN A 169 5.98 -12.48 5.06
N THR A 170 6.92 -11.57 5.31
CA THR A 170 6.83 -10.16 4.90
C THR A 170 7.77 -9.82 3.74
N ARG A 171 8.53 -10.81 3.23
CA ARG A 171 9.45 -10.60 2.11
C ARG A 171 8.71 -10.52 0.79
N GLU A 172 7.64 -11.29 0.66
CA GLU A 172 6.86 -11.39 -0.56
C GLU A 172 5.37 -11.24 -0.23
N PRO A 173 4.59 -10.58 -1.10
CA PRO A 173 3.14 -10.50 -0.96
C PRO A 173 2.50 -11.88 -1.18
N LEU A 174 1.29 -12.06 -0.66
CA LEU A 174 0.42 -13.14 -1.10
C LEU A 174 -0.12 -12.80 -2.48
N VAL A 175 -0.29 -13.79 -3.34
CA VAL A 175 -0.69 -13.58 -4.73
C VAL A 175 -1.88 -14.47 -5.09
N ARG A 176 -2.83 -13.92 -5.85
CA ARG A 176 -3.94 -14.63 -6.50
C ARG A 176 -4.12 -14.09 -7.91
N THR A 177 -4.46 -14.97 -8.83
CA THR A 177 -4.72 -14.62 -10.22
C THR A 177 -6.18 -14.88 -10.54
N ILE A 178 -6.81 -13.97 -11.28
CA ILE A 178 -8.16 -14.09 -11.84
C ILE A 178 -8.01 -13.97 -13.36
N MET A 179 -8.70 -14.85 -14.09
CA MET A 179 -8.76 -14.80 -15.55
C MET A 179 -10.04 -14.09 -16.03
N ALA A 180 -9.99 -13.56 -17.23
CA ALA A 180 -11.18 -12.99 -17.87
C ALA A 180 -12.34 -13.99 -17.87
N GLY A 181 -13.54 -13.53 -17.52
CA GLY A 181 -14.74 -14.35 -17.38
C GLY A 181 -14.96 -14.99 -16.01
N GLU A 182 -13.99 -14.89 -15.09
CA GLU A 182 -14.16 -15.29 -13.69
C GLU A 182 -14.78 -14.15 -12.87
N ALA A 183 -15.34 -14.50 -11.69
CA ALA A 183 -15.89 -13.49 -10.79
C ALA A 183 -14.77 -12.58 -10.20
N LEU A 184 -14.97 -11.28 -10.26
CA LEU A 184 -14.04 -10.28 -9.70
C LEU A 184 -14.13 -10.23 -8.16
N THR A 185 -13.88 -11.37 -7.53
CA THR A 185 -13.85 -11.51 -6.08
C THR A 185 -12.70 -12.41 -5.66
N VAL A 186 -11.84 -11.91 -4.75
CA VAL A 186 -10.70 -12.64 -4.20
C VAL A 186 -10.77 -12.67 -2.69
N THR A 187 -10.57 -13.85 -2.11
CA THR A 187 -10.36 -13.99 -0.66
C THR A 187 -8.95 -14.50 -0.38
N PHE A 188 -8.21 -13.75 0.41
CA PHE A 188 -6.98 -14.19 1.05
C PHE A 188 -7.31 -14.71 2.45
N ALA A 189 -7.42 -16.03 2.59
CA ALA A 189 -7.55 -16.69 3.90
C ALA A 189 -6.14 -17.06 4.40
N LEU A 190 -5.74 -16.50 5.53
CA LEU A 190 -4.43 -16.72 6.10
C LEU A 190 -4.42 -18.04 6.89
N GLU A 191 -3.51 -18.94 6.55
CA GLU A 191 -3.36 -20.22 7.26
C GLU A 191 -2.67 -20.06 8.63
N LYS A 192 -1.88 -19.01 8.80
CA LYS A 192 -1.06 -18.77 9.99
C LYS A 192 -1.57 -17.56 10.76
N LYS A 193 -1.48 -17.64 12.08
CA LYS A 193 -1.77 -16.50 12.96
C LYS A 193 -0.96 -15.28 12.56
N LEU A 194 -1.60 -14.13 12.58
CA LEU A 194 -0.95 -12.83 12.40
C LEU A 194 0.12 -12.58 13.48
N ARG A 195 1.10 -11.77 13.17
CA ARG A 195 1.96 -11.17 14.18
C ARG A 195 1.12 -10.14 14.96
N PRO A 196 1.44 -9.87 16.24
CA PRO A 196 0.82 -8.76 16.97
C PRO A 196 0.87 -7.47 16.16
N SER A 197 -0.13 -6.62 16.32
CA SER A 197 -0.07 -5.27 15.76
C SER A 197 1.00 -4.46 16.50
N HIS A 198 1.57 -3.48 15.83
CA HIS A 198 2.53 -2.58 16.49
C HIS A 198 1.84 -1.77 17.60
N ASP A 199 0.56 -1.49 17.44
CA ASP A 199 -0.25 -0.76 18.42
C ASP A 199 -0.48 -1.56 19.71
N ASP A 200 -0.55 -2.89 19.65
CA ASP A 200 -0.74 -3.76 20.82
C ASP A 200 0.42 -3.66 21.84
N HIS A 201 1.63 -3.28 21.38
CA HIS A 201 2.79 -3.09 22.27
C HIS A 201 2.87 -1.68 22.86
N THR A 202 2.20 -0.70 22.28
CA THR A 202 2.29 0.70 22.76
C THR A 202 1.31 0.98 23.90
N GLU A 203 0.18 0.30 23.97
CA GLU A 203 -0.77 0.46 25.08
C GLU A 203 -0.27 -0.16 26.39
N SER A 204 0.53 -1.22 26.33
CA SER A 204 1.06 -1.86 27.55
C SER A 204 2.22 -1.08 28.22
N VAL A 205 2.87 -0.17 27.50
CA VAL A 205 4.01 0.61 28.02
C VAL A 205 3.58 1.99 28.58
N LEU A 206 2.43 2.52 28.15
CA LEU A 206 1.98 3.87 28.52
C LEU A 206 1.44 3.99 29.95
N TRP A 207 1.28 2.90 30.70
CA TRP A 207 0.69 2.93 32.05
C TRP A 207 1.71 2.80 33.21
N ASN A 208 3.00 2.54 32.91
CA ASN A 208 4.00 2.28 33.96
C ASN A 208 5.06 3.37 34.18
N ASP A 209 5.09 4.46 33.42
CA ASP A 209 6.17 5.45 33.51
C ASP A 209 5.77 6.80 34.13
N TYR A 210 4.64 6.90 34.84
CA TYR A 210 4.25 8.10 35.60
C TYR A 210 3.70 7.74 36.99
N ASP A 211 4.57 7.22 37.87
CA ASP A 211 4.43 7.31 39.32
C ASP A 211 5.76 7.86 39.94
#